data_82657f077a8f28c19199b41b3a082435
#
_entry.id   82657f077a8f28c19199b41b3a082435
#
_cell.length_a   1.000
_cell.length_b   1.000
_cell.length_c   1.000
_cell.angle_alpha   90.00
_cell.angle_beta   90.00
_cell.angle_gamma   90.00
#
_symmetry.space_group_name_H-M   'P 1'
#
loop_
_entity.id
_entity.type
_entity.pdbx_description
1 polymer ?
#
loop_
_entity_poly.entity_id
_entity_poly.type
_entity_poly.pdbx_seq_one_letter_code
_entity_poly.pdbx_strand_id
1 'polypeptide(L)'
;SLVGSEMCIRDSSAIRAGIKGIHTTVNGLGERAGNAPLSSVLAVIKDQLGEETSLREEKINKASRLVETYSGVHIPPNKPIIGEHVFTQCAGVHADGDSKNNLYCNDLLPERFGRVREYALGKTSGKANIRKNLEALGIDMDEGSMRKVTERIIELGDKKEMVTPEDLPYIISDVLHHDNALEDQKIRILNYSLSLAQGLKPVATLKIEI
;
A
#
# COMPACT_ATOMS: atom_id res chain seq x y z
N SER A 1 12.87 -6.18 -9.73
CA SER A 1 12.62 -7.58 -9.34
C SER A 1 12.24 -7.63 -7.86
N LEU A 2 11.11 -8.26 -7.53
CA LEU A 2 10.60 -8.39 -6.16
C LEU A 2 11.45 -9.30 -5.25
N VAL A 3 12.48 -9.94 -5.78
CA VAL A 3 13.29 -10.96 -5.10
C VAL A 3 14.80 -10.68 -5.21
N GLY A 4 15.19 -9.47 -5.51
CA GLY A 4 16.59 -9.16 -5.79
C GLY A 4 17.34 -8.66 -4.55
N SER A 5 17.87 -9.52 -3.71
CA SER A 5 19.00 -9.20 -2.86
C SER A 5 20.19 -10.12 -3.20
N GLU A 6 21.41 -9.63 -3.12
CA GLU A 6 22.64 -10.41 -3.36
C GLU A 6 22.69 -11.68 -2.49
N MET A 7 22.13 -11.63 -1.28
CA MET A 7 22.01 -12.78 -0.38
C MET A 7 21.12 -13.87 -0.95
N CYS A 8 19.96 -13.51 -1.54
CA CYS A 8 19.06 -14.51 -2.17
C CYS A 8 19.69 -15.19 -3.39
N ILE A 9 20.50 -14.47 -4.18
CA ILE A 9 21.23 -15.04 -5.31
C ILE A 9 22.26 -16.06 -4.82
N ARG A 10 23.01 -15.72 -3.80
CA ARG A 10 24.01 -16.63 -3.19
C ARG A 10 23.34 -17.88 -2.60
N ASP A 11 22.22 -17.71 -1.87
CA ASP A 11 21.52 -18.80 -1.24
C ASP A 11 20.89 -19.74 -2.28
N SER A 12 20.30 -19.21 -3.36
CA SER A 12 19.78 -20.04 -4.45
C SER A 12 20.88 -20.82 -5.18
N SER A 13 22.05 -20.21 -5.36
CA SER A 13 23.21 -20.90 -5.94
C SER A 13 23.71 -22.03 -5.04
N ALA A 14 23.71 -21.81 -3.72
CA ALA A 14 24.08 -22.82 -2.74
C ALA A 14 23.07 -24.00 -2.72
N ILE A 15 21.77 -23.74 -2.80
CA ILE A 15 20.76 -24.80 -2.91
C ILE A 15 20.97 -25.62 -4.16
N ARG A 16 21.19 -24.99 -5.32
CA ARG A 16 21.52 -25.69 -6.57
C ARG A 16 22.78 -26.54 -6.47
N ALA A 17 23.72 -26.13 -5.64
CA ALA A 17 24.94 -26.89 -5.33
C ALA A 17 24.71 -28.04 -4.33
N GLY A 18 23.48 -28.25 -3.85
CA GLY A 18 23.09 -29.40 -3.04
C GLY A 18 23.25 -29.24 -1.53
N ILE A 19 23.27 -28.02 -0.99
CA ILE A 19 23.22 -27.83 0.47
C ILE A 19 21.86 -28.32 1.02
N LYS A 20 21.89 -28.86 2.25
CA LYS A 20 20.71 -29.46 2.87
C LYS A 20 19.95 -28.52 3.80
N GLY A 21 20.45 -27.32 4.05
CA GLY A 21 19.80 -26.38 4.94
C GLY A 21 20.33 -24.97 4.79
N ILE A 22 19.45 -23.99 5.01
CA ILE A 22 19.76 -22.56 5.00
C ILE A 22 19.28 -21.93 6.30
N HIS A 23 20.13 -21.11 6.88
CA HIS A 23 19.74 -20.26 8.01
C HIS A 23 19.13 -18.96 7.48
N THR A 24 17.92 -18.67 7.89
CA THR A 24 17.19 -17.46 7.56
C THR A 24 16.66 -16.78 8.81
N THR A 25 16.34 -15.50 8.72
CA THR A 25 15.65 -14.79 9.79
C THR A 25 14.40 -14.09 9.26
N VAL A 26 13.39 -13.97 10.11
CA VAL A 26 12.21 -13.16 9.76
C VAL A 26 12.67 -11.71 9.60
N ASN A 27 12.20 -11.05 8.54
CA ASN A 27 12.56 -9.68 8.15
C ASN A 27 14.06 -9.48 7.79
N GLY A 28 14.86 -10.53 7.82
CA GLY A 28 16.30 -10.43 7.60
C GLY A 28 17.06 -9.85 8.78
N LEU A 29 16.49 -9.91 9.99
CA LEU A 29 17.14 -9.39 11.19
C LEU A 29 18.47 -10.11 11.48
N GLY A 30 19.46 -9.35 11.93
CA GLY A 30 20.76 -9.86 12.28
C GLY A 30 21.80 -8.76 12.46
N GLU A 31 23.01 -9.15 12.82
CA GLU A 31 24.11 -8.21 12.97
C GLU A 31 24.53 -7.59 11.63
N ARG A 32 25.14 -6.41 11.66
CA ARG A 32 25.67 -5.67 10.52
C ARG A 32 24.59 -5.40 9.47
N ALA A 33 24.68 -6.03 8.30
CA ALA A 33 23.72 -5.89 7.19
C ALA A 33 22.51 -6.84 7.30
N GLY A 34 22.40 -7.60 8.40
CA GLY A 34 21.34 -8.56 8.61
C GLY A 34 21.64 -9.95 8.02
N ASN A 35 20.62 -10.80 8.01
CA ASN A 35 20.65 -12.15 7.49
C ASN A 35 19.77 -12.30 6.25
N ALA A 36 19.80 -13.48 5.62
CA ALA A 36 18.90 -13.82 4.53
C ALA A 36 17.43 -13.77 5.01
N PRO A 37 16.58 -12.93 4.38
CA PRO A 37 15.19 -12.82 4.81
C PRO A 37 14.38 -14.05 4.39
N LEU A 38 13.69 -14.66 5.35
CA LEU A 38 12.87 -15.86 5.14
C LEU A 38 11.90 -15.71 3.97
N SER A 39 11.22 -14.55 3.84
CA SER A 39 10.25 -14.28 2.79
C SER A 39 10.86 -14.41 1.39
N SER A 40 12.02 -13.80 1.18
CA SER A 40 12.70 -13.83 -0.13
C SER A 40 13.26 -15.20 -0.47
N VAL A 41 13.82 -15.90 0.53
CA VAL A 41 14.36 -17.26 0.34
C VAL A 41 13.26 -18.24 -0.02
N LEU A 42 12.08 -18.17 0.63
CA LEU A 42 10.94 -19.02 0.30
C LEU A 42 10.44 -18.80 -1.13
N ALA A 43 10.31 -17.56 -1.57
CA ALA A 43 9.90 -17.26 -2.94
C ALA A 43 10.92 -17.78 -3.96
N VAL A 44 12.22 -17.66 -3.68
CA VAL A 44 13.27 -18.21 -4.55
C VAL A 44 13.21 -19.73 -4.63
N ILE A 45 13.04 -20.43 -3.50
CA ILE A 45 12.95 -21.90 -3.47
C ILE A 45 11.79 -22.36 -4.35
N LYS A 46 10.62 -21.76 -4.20
CA LYS A 46 9.44 -22.16 -4.96
C LYS A 46 9.49 -21.72 -6.42
N ASP A 47 9.75 -20.45 -6.69
CA ASP A 47 9.56 -19.88 -8.04
C ASP A 47 10.76 -20.09 -8.96
N GLN A 48 11.97 -20.19 -8.41
CA GLN A 48 13.18 -20.34 -9.22
C GLN A 48 13.76 -21.75 -9.18
N LEU A 49 13.55 -22.47 -8.10
CA LEU A 49 14.08 -23.83 -7.95
C LEU A 49 13.01 -24.90 -8.14
N GLY A 50 11.73 -24.54 -8.09
CA GLY A 50 10.60 -25.47 -8.26
C GLY A 50 10.44 -26.43 -7.07
N GLU A 51 11.01 -26.09 -5.92
CA GLU A 51 11.00 -26.95 -4.75
C GLU A 51 9.87 -26.54 -3.79
N GLU A 52 9.19 -27.52 -3.22
CA GLU A 52 8.13 -27.28 -2.23
C GLU A 52 8.70 -27.19 -0.82
N THR A 53 8.07 -26.34 -0.02
CA THR A 53 8.40 -26.18 1.40
C THR A 53 7.16 -26.44 2.27
N SER A 54 7.37 -26.86 3.52
CA SER A 54 6.29 -27.02 4.50
C SER A 54 5.79 -25.69 5.11
N LEU A 55 6.39 -24.59 4.74
CA LEU A 55 6.07 -23.26 5.28
C LEU A 55 4.86 -22.66 4.54
N ARG A 56 3.97 -22.07 5.32
CA ARG A 56 2.75 -21.43 4.82
C ARG A 56 3.03 -19.99 4.43
N GLU A 57 3.10 -19.72 3.13
CA GLU A 57 3.42 -18.40 2.58
C GLU A 57 2.41 -17.32 2.99
N GLU A 58 1.14 -17.67 3.14
CA GLU A 58 0.07 -16.76 3.57
C GLU A 58 0.25 -16.24 5.01
N LYS A 59 1.12 -16.88 5.81
CA LYS A 59 1.43 -16.46 7.18
C LYS A 59 2.66 -15.55 7.28
N ILE A 60 3.43 -15.40 6.22
CA ILE A 60 4.70 -14.67 6.22
C ILE A 60 4.49 -13.21 6.63
N ASN A 61 3.51 -12.51 6.05
CA ASN A 61 3.25 -11.11 6.37
C ASN A 61 2.84 -10.93 7.84
N LYS A 62 2.00 -11.82 8.37
CA LYS A 62 1.63 -11.80 9.78
C LYS A 62 2.84 -12.01 10.70
N ALA A 63 3.69 -12.98 10.39
CA ALA A 63 4.92 -13.22 11.15
C ALA A 63 5.88 -12.02 11.07
N SER A 64 6.02 -11.41 9.89
CA SER A 64 6.85 -10.24 9.67
C SER A 64 6.40 -9.04 10.50
N ARG A 65 5.10 -8.75 10.56
CA ARG A 65 4.54 -7.66 11.38
C ARG A 65 4.71 -7.91 12.88
N LEU A 66 4.54 -9.15 13.33
CA LEU A 66 4.81 -9.50 14.74
C LEU A 66 6.26 -9.24 15.11
N VAL A 67 7.20 -9.68 14.27
CA VAL A 67 8.63 -9.46 14.52
C VAL A 67 8.99 -7.98 14.44
N GLU A 68 8.42 -7.21 13.53
CA GLU A 68 8.56 -5.75 13.48
C GLU A 68 8.13 -5.11 14.81
N THR A 69 6.95 -5.48 15.31
CA THR A 69 6.40 -4.95 16.57
C THR A 69 7.28 -5.28 17.77
N TYR A 70 7.74 -6.53 17.88
CA TYR A 70 8.52 -6.95 19.05
C TYR A 70 9.98 -6.52 18.98
N SER A 71 10.57 -6.40 17.80
CA SER A 71 11.97 -5.99 17.64
C SER A 71 12.14 -4.47 17.61
N GLY A 72 11.10 -3.71 17.31
CA GLY A 72 11.17 -2.27 17.05
C GLY A 72 11.91 -1.90 15.76
N VAL A 73 12.30 -2.88 14.94
CA VAL A 73 12.98 -2.65 13.65
C VAL A 73 11.95 -2.62 12.54
N HIS A 74 11.74 -1.44 11.97
CA HIS A 74 10.74 -1.23 10.93
C HIS A 74 11.09 -1.90 9.61
N ILE A 75 10.06 -2.45 8.96
CA ILE A 75 10.18 -3.02 7.62
C ILE A 75 10.14 -1.89 6.61
N PRO A 76 11.17 -1.72 5.74
CA PRO A 76 11.10 -0.75 4.67
C PRO A 76 9.88 -0.98 3.76
N PRO A 77 9.12 0.07 3.40
CA PRO A 77 7.89 -0.08 2.61
C PRO A 77 8.06 -0.80 1.28
N ASN A 78 9.26 -0.73 0.69
CA ASN A 78 9.64 -1.40 -0.55
C ASN A 78 10.37 -2.74 -0.35
N LYS A 79 10.38 -3.28 0.88
CA LYS A 79 11.04 -4.58 1.14
C LYS A 79 10.32 -5.68 0.36
N PRO A 80 11.04 -6.51 -0.44
CA PRO A 80 10.40 -7.57 -1.22
C PRO A 80 9.45 -8.43 -0.38
N ILE A 81 8.26 -8.71 -0.92
CA ILE A 81 7.18 -9.55 -0.39
C ILE A 81 6.49 -8.99 0.86
N ILE A 82 7.23 -8.45 1.83
CA ILE A 82 6.71 -8.05 3.14
C ILE A 82 6.55 -6.54 3.31
N GLY A 83 7.11 -5.75 2.41
CA GLY A 83 6.98 -4.29 2.43
C GLY A 83 5.53 -3.86 2.16
N GLU A 84 5.15 -2.72 2.68
CA GLU A 84 3.79 -2.18 2.58
C GLU A 84 3.39 -1.91 1.13
N HIS A 85 4.29 -1.34 0.34
CA HIS A 85 4.00 -0.90 -1.03
C HIS A 85 4.31 -1.92 -2.12
N VAL A 86 4.73 -3.14 -1.75
CA VAL A 86 5.19 -4.15 -2.74
C VAL A 86 4.08 -4.58 -3.70
N PHE A 87 2.83 -4.61 -3.23
CA PHE A 87 1.65 -4.98 -4.01
C PHE A 87 0.75 -3.78 -4.32
N THR A 88 1.27 -2.56 -4.14
CA THR A 88 0.55 -1.32 -4.40
C THR A 88 0.97 -0.74 -5.74
N GLN A 89 -0.01 -0.46 -6.60
CA GLN A 89 0.20 0.17 -7.90
C GLN A 89 -0.27 1.62 -7.86
N CYS A 90 0.55 2.54 -8.39
CA CYS A 90 0.22 3.97 -8.42
C CYS A 90 -0.20 4.45 -9.79
N ALA A 91 0.33 3.86 -10.86
CA ALA A 91 0.08 4.33 -12.23
C ALA A 91 -1.24 3.78 -12.78
N GLY A 92 -2.08 4.68 -13.31
CA GLY A 92 -3.36 4.31 -13.92
C GLY A 92 -3.23 3.31 -15.08
N VAL A 93 -2.11 3.37 -15.83
CA VAL A 93 -1.80 2.40 -16.90
C VAL A 93 -1.64 0.98 -16.37
N HIS A 94 -1.03 0.81 -15.21
CA HIS A 94 -0.88 -0.50 -14.57
C HIS A 94 -2.22 -1.05 -14.09
N ALA A 95 -3.06 -0.20 -13.47
CA ALA A 95 -4.39 -0.60 -13.03
C ALA A 95 -5.30 -0.99 -14.21
N ASP A 96 -5.21 -0.27 -15.34
CA ASP A 96 -5.94 -0.60 -16.56
C ASP A 96 -5.45 -1.90 -17.19
N GLY A 97 -4.13 -2.11 -17.26
CA GLY A 97 -3.54 -3.35 -17.77
C GLY A 97 -3.91 -4.58 -16.94
N ASP A 98 -3.93 -4.44 -15.62
CA ASP A 98 -4.37 -5.51 -14.71
C ASP A 98 -5.86 -5.85 -14.90
N SER A 99 -6.72 -4.83 -15.15
CA SER A 99 -8.15 -5.06 -15.36
C SER A 99 -8.45 -5.78 -16.67
N LYS A 100 -7.59 -5.62 -17.68
CA LYS A 100 -7.80 -6.18 -19.03
C LYS A 100 -7.28 -7.60 -19.19
N ASN A 101 -6.09 -7.91 -18.71
CA ASN A 101 -5.47 -9.24 -18.90
C ASN A 101 -4.37 -9.56 -17.88
N ASN A 102 -4.37 -8.97 -16.71
CA ASN A 102 -3.29 -9.13 -15.75
C ASN A 102 -1.88 -8.90 -16.35
N LEU A 103 -1.75 -7.93 -17.24
CA LEU A 103 -0.53 -7.71 -18.02
C LEU A 103 0.72 -7.44 -17.17
N TYR A 104 0.53 -6.96 -15.95
CA TYR A 104 1.61 -6.67 -15.00
C TYR A 104 1.67 -7.65 -13.82
N CYS A 105 0.94 -8.76 -13.93
CA CYS A 105 1.07 -9.87 -12.98
C CYS A 105 2.37 -10.64 -13.21
N ASN A 106 2.94 -11.07 -12.12
CA ASN A 106 3.99 -12.07 -12.07
C ASN A 106 3.56 -13.20 -11.12
N ASP A 107 4.36 -14.24 -11.00
CA ASP A 107 4.05 -15.39 -10.15
C ASP A 107 4.01 -15.07 -8.65
N LEU A 108 4.48 -13.87 -8.25
CA LEU A 108 4.40 -13.36 -6.88
C LEU A 108 3.05 -12.66 -6.65
N LEU A 109 1.97 -13.40 -6.71
CA LEU A 109 0.62 -12.89 -6.47
C LEU A 109 0.44 -12.47 -5.01
N PRO A 110 -0.22 -11.33 -4.72
CA PRO A 110 -0.45 -10.86 -3.34
C PRO A 110 -1.21 -11.88 -2.48
N GLU A 111 -2.20 -12.55 -3.05
CA GLU A 111 -3.06 -13.54 -2.37
C GLU A 111 -2.24 -14.70 -1.81
N ARG A 112 -1.18 -15.12 -2.49
CA ARG A 112 -0.24 -16.15 -2.07
C ARG A 112 0.40 -15.82 -0.72
N PHE A 113 0.60 -14.51 -0.45
CA PHE A 113 1.21 -14.00 0.77
C PHE A 113 0.20 -13.43 1.78
N GLY A 114 -1.08 -13.75 1.59
CA GLY A 114 -2.16 -13.25 2.46
C GLY A 114 -2.36 -11.72 2.34
N ARG A 115 -2.07 -11.15 1.16
CA ARG A 115 -2.24 -9.74 0.82
C ARG A 115 -3.27 -9.58 -0.29
N VAL A 116 -3.72 -8.38 -0.48
CA VAL A 116 -4.53 -7.97 -1.64
C VAL A 116 -3.76 -6.95 -2.46
N ARG A 117 -4.10 -6.83 -3.74
CA ARG A 117 -3.56 -5.77 -4.59
C ARG A 117 -4.22 -4.45 -4.22
N GLU A 118 -3.40 -3.44 -4.04
CA GLU A 118 -3.82 -2.10 -3.66
C GLU A 118 -3.53 -1.11 -4.78
N TYR A 119 -4.33 -0.06 -4.88
CA TYR A 119 -4.16 1.00 -5.87
C TYR A 119 -4.04 2.34 -5.14
N ALA A 120 -2.80 2.86 -5.07
CA ALA A 120 -2.54 4.13 -4.41
C ALA A 120 -3.16 5.29 -5.19
N LEU A 121 -3.61 6.30 -4.46
CA LEU A 121 -4.17 7.52 -4.99
C LEU A 121 -3.13 8.64 -4.93
N GLY A 122 -3.04 9.45 -6.00
CA GLY A 122 -2.10 10.56 -6.06
C GLY A 122 -1.92 11.11 -7.46
N LYS A 123 -0.83 11.85 -7.68
CA LYS A 123 -0.51 12.56 -8.93
C LYS A 123 -0.62 11.71 -10.20
N THR A 124 -0.21 10.45 -10.15
CA THR A 124 -0.20 9.54 -11.30
C THR A 124 -1.46 8.68 -11.41
N SER A 125 -2.44 8.91 -10.52
CA SER A 125 -3.69 8.17 -10.53
C SER A 125 -4.54 8.57 -11.73
N GLY A 126 -4.93 7.56 -12.52
CA GLY A 126 -5.89 7.72 -13.59
C GLY A 126 -7.29 7.23 -13.18
N LYS A 127 -8.28 7.41 -14.07
CA LYS A 127 -9.66 6.94 -13.85
C LYS A 127 -9.73 5.46 -13.44
N ALA A 128 -8.85 4.60 -13.97
CA ALA A 128 -8.82 3.19 -13.66
C ALA A 128 -8.46 2.91 -12.18
N ASN A 129 -7.48 3.62 -11.61
CA ASN A 129 -7.13 3.50 -10.19
C ASN A 129 -8.29 3.91 -9.29
N ILE A 130 -8.92 5.03 -9.61
CA ILE A 130 -10.02 5.56 -8.82
C ILE A 130 -11.21 4.62 -8.89
N ARG A 131 -11.54 4.11 -10.09
CA ARG A 131 -12.61 3.13 -10.27
C ARG A 131 -12.39 1.88 -9.42
N LYS A 132 -11.16 1.33 -9.38
CA LYS A 132 -10.83 0.17 -8.55
C LYS A 132 -11.01 0.42 -7.05
N ASN A 133 -10.61 1.61 -6.58
CA ASN A 133 -10.84 1.98 -5.18
C ASN A 133 -12.32 2.19 -4.87
N LEU A 134 -13.09 2.77 -5.76
CA LEU A 134 -14.54 2.95 -5.62
C LEU A 134 -15.28 1.61 -5.63
N GLU A 135 -14.92 0.69 -6.54
CA GLU A 135 -15.45 -0.68 -6.57
C GLU A 135 -15.19 -1.40 -5.24
N ALA A 136 -13.98 -1.25 -4.66
CA ALA A 136 -13.64 -1.84 -3.37
C ALA A 136 -14.47 -1.26 -2.21
N LEU A 137 -14.88 0.00 -2.30
CA LEU A 137 -15.75 0.67 -1.33
C LEU A 137 -17.25 0.46 -1.61
N GLY A 138 -17.60 -0.20 -2.74
CA GLY A 138 -19.00 -0.39 -3.15
C GLY A 138 -19.68 0.90 -3.62
N ILE A 139 -18.93 1.90 -4.06
CA ILE A 139 -19.43 3.20 -4.54
C ILE A 139 -19.49 3.16 -6.07
N ASP A 140 -20.68 3.41 -6.62
CA ASP A 140 -20.87 3.61 -8.06
C ASP A 140 -21.03 5.09 -8.37
N MET A 141 -20.47 5.55 -9.51
CA MET A 141 -20.41 6.95 -9.86
C MET A 141 -20.47 7.16 -11.38
N ASP A 142 -21.17 8.20 -11.81
CA ASP A 142 -21.20 8.62 -13.20
C ASP A 142 -19.84 9.16 -13.70
N GLU A 143 -19.63 9.18 -15.00
CA GLU A 143 -18.36 9.63 -15.60
C GLU A 143 -18.03 11.11 -15.33
N GLY A 144 -19.03 11.96 -15.22
CA GLY A 144 -18.83 13.39 -14.94
C GLY A 144 -18.29 13.62 -13.53
N SER A 145 -18.90 12.99 -12.54
CA SER A 145 -18.47 13.00 -11.15
C SER A 145 -17.11 12.34 -10.97
N MET A 146 -16.86 11.22 -11.66
CA MET A 146 -15.57 10.53 -11.68
C MET A 146 -14.44 11.45 -12.15
N ARG A 147 -14.70 12.26 -13.19
CA ARG A 147 -13.71 13.21 -13.71
C ARG A 147 -13.36 14.27 -12.68
N LYS A 148 -14.35 14.89 -12.04
CA LYS A 148 -14.15 15.91 -11.00
C LYS A 148 -13.35 15.36 -9.80
N VAL A 149 -13.71 14.17 -9.33
CA VAL A 149 -12.99 13.48 -8.25
C VAL A 149 -11.55 13.17 -8.65
N THR A 150 -11.33 12.73 -9.90
CA THR A 150 -9.98 12.47 -10.43
C THR A 150 -9.12 13.72 -10.42
N GLU A 151 -9.64 14.84 -10.93
CA GLU A 151 -8.95 16.12 -10.95
C GLU A 151 -8.59 16.58 -9.53
N ARG A 152 -9.49 16.42 -8.56
CA ARG A 152 -9.24 16.76 -7.16
C ARG A 152 -8.14 15.91 -6.52
N ILE A 153 -8.13 14.60 -6.76
CA ILE A 153 -7.10 13.70 -6.26
C ILE A 153 -5.72 14.05 -6.85
N ILE A 154 -5.67 14.38 -8.14
CA ILE A 154 -4.42 14.80 -8.78
C ILE A 154 -3.92 16.12 -8.17
N GLU A 155 -4.81 17.09 -7.94
CA GLU A 155 -4.46 18.36 -7.29
C GLU A 155 -3.86 18.15 -5.89
N LEU A 156 -4.49 17.27 -5.06
CA LEU A 156 -3.96 16.91 -3.74
C LEU A 156 -2.59 16.25 -3.86
N GLY A 157 -2.43 15.32 -4.78
CA GLY A 157 -1.16 14.65 -5.05
C GLY A 157 -0.06 15.60 -5.54
N ASP A 158 -0.41 16.65 -6.31
CA ASP A 158 0.54 17.69 -6.74
C ASP A 158 1.02 18.56 -5.56
N LYS A 159 0.17 18.75 -4.55
CA LYS A 159 0.53 19.39 -3.28
C LYS A 159 1.35 18.49 -2.35
N LYS A 160 1.68 17.28 -2.80
CA LYS A 160 2.35 16.23 -2.02
C LYS A 160 1.54 15.76 -0.79
N GLU A 161 0.25 15.91 -0.82
CA GLU A 161 -0.65 15.32 0.16
C GLU A 161 -0.82 13.84 -0.14
N MET A 162 -0.73 13.00 0.88
CA MET A 162 -0.93 11.56 0.74
C MET A 162 -2.43 11.32 0.80
N VAL A 163 -3.00 10.82 -0.30
CA VAL A 163 -4.42 10.47 -0.39
C VAL A 163 -4.57 8.97 -0.21
N THR A 164 -5.38 8.58 0.76
CA THR A 164 -5.68 7.17 1.05
C THR A 164 -7.07 6.79 0.50
N PRO A 165 -7.35 5.49 0.32
CA PRO A 165 -8.70 5.06 -0.07
C PRO A 165 -9.80 5.50 0.91
N GLU A 166 -9.46 5.63 2.19
CA GLU A 166 -10.37 6.08 3.25
C GLU A 166 -10.75 7.56 3.11
N ASP A 167 -9.93 8.36 2.43
CA ASP A 167 -10.23 9.77 2.16
C ASP A 167 -11.25 9.95 1.02
N LEU A 168 -11.41 8.92 0.17
CA LEU A 168 -12.30 8.99 -1.00
C LEU A 168 -13.74 9.44 -0.68
N PRO A 169 -14.45 8.90 0.32
CA PRO A 169 -15.81 9.33 0.64
C PRO A 169 -15.88 10.83 0.95
N TYR A 170 -14.86 11.36 1.64
CA TYR A 170 -14.80 12.78 1.99
C TYR A 170 -14.49 13.65 0.77
N ILE A 171 -13.57 13.23 -0.09
CA ILE A 171 -13.25 13.91 -1.34
C ILE A 171 -14.45 13.93 -2.28
N ILE A 172 -15.17 12.82 -2.37
CA ILE A 172 -16.40 12.71 -3.17
C ILE A 172 -17.46 13.67 -2.63
N SER A 173 -17.66 13.67 -1.33
CA SER A 173 -18.62 14.58 -0.67
C SER A 173 -18.24 16.05 -0.93
N ASP A 174 -16.97 16.41 -0.76
CA ASP A 174 -16.48 17.77 -1.02
C ASP A 174 -16.72 18.20 -2.48
N VAL A 175 -16.37 17.34 -3.43
CA VAL A 175 -16.47 17.64 -4.88
C VAL A 175 -17.92 17.69 -5.37
N LEU A 176 -18.78 16.76 -4.90
CA LEU A 176 -20.15 16.66 -5.40
C LEU A 176 -21.13 17.59 -4.67
N HIS A 177 -20.86 17.93 -3.41
CA HIS A 177 -21.69 18.84 -2.63
C HIS A 177 -21.31 20.31 -2.81
N HIS A 178 -20.09 20.60 -3.32
CA HIS A 178 -19.69 21.99 -3.60
C HIS A 178 -20.60 22.68 -4.62
N ASP A 179 -21.20 21.95 -5.57
CA ASP A 179 -22.13 22.52 -6.55
C ASP A 179 -23.52 22.84 -5.96
N ASN A 180 -23.88 22.22 -4.80
CA ASN A 180 -25.19 22.41 -4.15
C ASN A 180 -25.11 23.11 -2.79
N ALA A 181 -23.90 23.30 -2.24
CA ALA A 181 -23.72 23.69 -0.84
C ALA A 181 -23.60 25.21 -0.62
N LEU A 182 -23.56 26.03 -1.67
CA LEU A 182 -23.43 27.48 -1.52
C LEU A 182 -24.75 28.17 -1.09
N GLU A 183 -25.89 27.49 -1.26
CA GLU A 183 -27.19 28.09 -0.91
C GLU A 183 -27.75 27.65 0.47
N ASP A 184 -27.26 26.54 1.05
CA ASP A 184 -27.82 25.97 2.28
C ASP A 184 -26.85 25.86 3.48
N GLN A 185 -25.61 26.34 3.37
CA GLN A 185 -24.69 26.32 4.51
C GLN A 185 -25.06 27.36 5.56
N LYS A 186 -25.78 26.89 6.59
CA LYS A 186 -26.11 27.72 7.78
C LYS A 186 -24.90 28.03 8.66
N ILE A 187 -23.81 27.28 8.53
CA ILE A 187 -22.60 27.45 9.33
C ILE A 187 -21.36 27.33 8.43
N ARG A 188 -20.51 28.34 8.42
CA ARG A 188 -19.24 28.36 7.71
C ARG A 188 -18.08 28.49 8.66
N ILE A 189 -17.10 27.58 8.58
CA ILE A 189 -15.86 27.69 9.34
C ILE A 189 -14.94 28.66 8.62
N LEU A 190 -14.66 29.81 9.24
CA LEU A 190 -13.78 30.86 8.70
C LEU A 190 -12.31 30.59 9.03
N ASN A 191 -12.05 30.07 10.22
CA ASN A 191 -10.70 29.76 10.69
C ASN A 191 -10.75 28.76 11.83
N TYR A 192 -9.69 27.99 12.00
CA TYR A 192 -9.54 27.09 13.15
C TYR A 192 -8.10 27.02 13.62
N SER A 193 -7.91 26.73 14.89
CA SER A 193 -6.62 26.37 15.46
C SER A 193 -6.76 25.15 16.35
N LEU A 194 -5.79 24.25 16.27
CA LEU A 194 -5.71 23.02 17.06
C LEU A 194 -4.47 23.07 17.93
N SER A 195 -4.64 22.84 19.24
CA SER A 195 -3.52 22.76 20.19
C SER A 195 -3.48 21.37 20.78
N LEU A 196 -2.36 20.68 20.53
CA LEU A 196 -2.08 19.33 21.01
C LEU A 196 -0.73 19.36 21.73
N ALA A 197 -0.70 18.89 22.97
CA ALA A 197 0.55 18.71 23.71
C ALA A 197 0.47 17.47 24.60
N GLN A 198 1.61 16.85 24.87
CA GLN A 198 1.69 15.68 25.75
C GLN A 198 1.20 16.04 27.16
N GLY A 199 0.23 15.29 27.66
CA GLY A 199 -0.35 15.50 29.00
C GLY A 199 -1.43 16.58 29.09
N LEU A 200 -1.76 17.26 27.99
CA LEU A 200 -2.85 18.22 27.95
C LEU A 200 -4.04 17.68 27.15
N LYS A 201 -5.23 18.15 27.49
CA LYS A 201 -6.41 17.86 26.67
C LYS A 201 -6.31 18.57 25.32
N PRO A 202 -6.66 17.93 24.21
CA PRO A 202 -6.76 18.59 22.91
C PRO A 202 -7.76 19.75 22.97
N VAL A 203 -7.38 20.90 22.42
CA VAL A 203 -8.24 22.08 22.33
C VAL A 203 -8.36 22.48 20.86
N ALA A 204 -9.60 22.65 20.40
CA ALA A 204 -9.91 23.22 19.09
C ALA A 204 -10.62 24.55 19.29
N THR A 205 -10.12 25.61 18.65
CA THR A 205 -10.77 26.92 18.57
C THR A 205 -11.26 27.12 17.14
N LEU A 206 -12.57 27.37 16.98
CA LEU A 206 -13.21 27.57 15.69
C LEU A 206 -13.77 28.98 15.61
N LYS A 207 -13.52 29.68 14.50
CA LYS A 207 -14.26 30.88 14.12
C LYS A 207 -15.26 30.48 13.06
N ILE A 208 -16.54 30.64 13.38
CA ILE A 208 -17.65 30.27 12.51
C ILE A 208 -18.47 31.51 12.13
N GLU A 209 -19.05 31.50 10.95
CA GLU A 209 -20.08 32.40 10.46
C GLU A 209 -21.40 31.60 10.40
N ILE A 210 -22.49 32.21 10.92
CA ILE A 210 -23.84 31.60 11.00
C ILE A 210 -24.79 32.43 10.17
#